data_8d49db5f5b71059d96e32de1a113c21e
#
_entry.id   8d49db5f5b71059d96e32de1a113c21e
#
_cell.length_a   1.000
_cell.length_b   1.000
_cell.length_c   1.000
_cell.angle_alpha   90.00
_cell.angle_beta   90.00
_cell.angle_gamma   90.00
#
_symmetry.space_group_name_H-M   'P 1'
#
loop_
_entity.id
_entity.type
_entity.pdbx_description
1 polymer ?
#
loop_
_entity_poly.entity_id
_entity_poly.type
_entity_poly.pdbx_seq_one_letter_code
_entity_poly.pdbx_strand_id
1 'polypeptide(L)'
;MTKLDLKTYRLIIKGKVQNVGFRHWFSDLAISLGLNGYIQNKVSKDEVEAIIQGNMQSILSITEKSKTGPELSLVEGVIPNNIISNVTYSGFIVKYENY
;
A
#
# COMPACT_ATOMS: atom_id res chain seq x y z
N MET A 1 1.31 21.03 0.71
CA MET A 1 2.13 20.16 1.58
C MET A 1 3.60 20.39 1.27
N THR A 2 4.40 20.59 2.29
CA THR A 2 5.84 20.75 2.14
C THR A 2 6.54 19.39 2.17
N LYS A 3 7.80 19.37 1.76
CA LYS A 3 8.61 18.14 1.84
C LYS A 3 8.70 17.59 3.25
N LEU A 4 8.66 18.47 4.27
CA LEU A 4 8.74 18.07 5.68
C LEU A 4 7.51 17.26 6.12
N ASP A 5 6.40 17.38 5.40
CA ASP A 5 5.17 16.67 5.73
C ASP A 5 5.05 15.32 5.04
N LEU A 6 5.98 15.00 4.14
CA LEU A 6 5.98 13.71 3.46
C LEU A 6 6.51 12.62 4.37
N LYS A 7 5.75 11.57 4.48
CA LYS A 7 6.14 10.33 5.15
C LYS A 7 6.14 9.20 4.15
N THR A 8 6.98 8.21 4.37
CA THR A 8 7.03 7.01 3.52
C THR A 8 6.88 5.80 4.43
N TYR A 9 5.93 4.95 4.08
CA TYR A 9 5.68 3.70 4.82
C TYR A 9 5.71 2.53 3.88
N ARG A 10 6.19 1.42 4.40
CA ARG A 10 6.08 0.12 3.77
C ARG A 10 5.00 -0.66 4.50
N LEU A 11 4.00 -1.13 3.78
CA LEU A 11 2.96 -2.01 4.34
C LEU A 11 3.17 -3.42 3.82
N ILE A 12 3.20 -4.38 4.72
CA ILE A 12 3.08 -5.79 4.36
C ILE A 12 1.68 -6.22 4.77
N ILE A 13 0.91 -6.70 3.81
CA ILE A 13 -0.47 -7.11 4.03
C ILE A 13 -0.54 -8.61 3.80
N LYS A 14 -0.95 -9.34 4.82
CA LYS A 14 -0.97 -10.80 4.83
C LYS A 14 -2.38 -11.33 4.79
N GLY A 15 -2.55 -12.49 4.17
CA GLY A 15 -3.79 -13.21 4.11
C GLY A 15 -4.13 -13.63 2.71
N LYS A 16 -5.42 -13.82 2.43
CA LYS A 16 -5.89 -14.08 1.07
C LYS A 16 -5.98 -12.73 0.36
N VAL A 17 -4.85 -12.30 -0.21
CA VAL A 17 -4.70 -10.96 -0.77
C VAL A 17 -4.18 -10.97 -2.21
N GLN A 18 -3.85 -12.14 -2.75
CA GLN A 18 -3.47 -12.28 -4.16
C GLN A 18 -4.62 -12.90 -4.95
N ASN A 19 -4.77 -12.51 -6.22
CA ASN A 19 -5.82 -13.01 -7.13
C ASN A 19 -7.25 -12.69 -6.65
N VAL A 20 -7.42 -11.64 -5.87
CA VAL A 20 -8.73 -11.20 -5.35
C VAL A 20 -8.98 -9.72 -5.63
N GLY A 21 -8.20 -9.12 -6.53
CA GLY A 21 -8.36 -7.71 -6.88
C GLY A 21 -7.77 -6.73 -5.88
N PHE A 22 -6.93 -7.20 -4.96
CA PHE A 22 -6.41 -6.36 -3.87
C PHE A 22 -5.55 -5.21 -4.39
N ARG A 23 -4.64 -5.49 -5.34
CA ARG A 23 -3.74 -4.45 -5.84
C ARG A 23 -4.49 -3.32 -6.53
N HIS A 24 -5.48 -3.61 -7.34
CA HIS A 24 -6.30 -2.59 -8.02
C HIS A 24 -7.11 -1.79 -7.01
N TRP A 25 -7.74 -2.47 -6.07
CA TRP A 25 -8.50 -1.81 -5.01
C TRP A 25 -7.61 -0.84 -4.22
N PHE A 26 -6.43 -1.32 -3.83
CA PHE A 26 -5.48 -0.51 -3.07
C PHE A 26 -5.00 0.70 -3.88
N SER A 27 -4.67 0.48 -5.15
CA SER A 27 -4.22 1.55 -6.05
C SER A 27 -5.26 2.65 -6.19
N ASP A 28 -6.52 2.28 -6.42
CA ASP A 28 -7.60 3.25 -6.54
C ASP A 28 -7.75 4.07 -5.26
N LEU A 29 -7.67 3.41 -4.12
CA LEU A 29 -7.75 4.07 -2.83
C LEU A 29 -6.56 5.00 -2.60
N ALA A 30 -5.35 4.54 -2.91
CA ALA A 30 -4.13 5.34 -2.76
C ALA A 30 -4.20 6.61 -3.60
N ILE A 31 -4.65 6.50 -4.85
CA ILE A 31 -4.81 7.65 -5.74
C ILE A 31 -5.83 8.63 -5.15
N SER A 32 -6.96 8.13 -4.67
CA SER A 32 -8.01 8.97 -4.10
C SER A 32 -7.54 9.72 -2.85
N LEU A 33 -6.57 9.14 -2.13
CA LEU A 33 -6.02 9.75 -0.92
C LEU A 33 -4.78 10.61 -1.18
N GLY A 34 -4.39 10.76 -2.45
CA GLY A 34 -3.22 11.56 -2.81
C GLY A 34 -1.89 10.91 -2.46
N LEU A 35 -1.87 9.59 -2.29
CA LEU A 35 -0.64 8.86 -1.98
C LEU A 35 0.09 8.48 -3.26
N ASN A 36 1.42 8.50 -3.20
CA ASN A 36 2.29 8.06 -4.28
C ASN A 36 3.03 6.80 -3.85
N GLY A 37 3.52 6.03 -4.81
CA GLY A 37 4.28 4.82 -4.54
C GLY A 37 3.86 3.67 -5.42
N TYR A 38 3.81 2.47 -4.85
CA TYR A 38 3.46 1.28 -5.63
C TYR A 38 2.98 0.14 -4.73
N ILE A 39 2.35 -0.85 -5.34
CA ILE A 39 1.97 -2.10 -4.68
C ILE A 39 2.34 -3.28 -5.59
N GLN A 40 2.77 -4.37 -5.00
CA GLN A 40 3.17 -5.57 -5.72
C GLN A 40 2.85 -6.83 -4.91
N ASN A 41 2.63 -7.95 -5.62
CA ASN A 41 2.56 -9.24 -4.98
C ASN A 41 3.96 -9.67 -4.53
N LYS A 42 4.03 -10.32 -3.39
CA LYS A 42 5.27 -10.96 -2.94
C LYS A 42 5.37 -12.36 -3.53
N VAL A 43 6.58 -12.91 -3.56
CA VAL A 43 6.80 -14.30 -3.95
C VAL A 43 6.02 -15.23 -3.05
N SER A 44 5.97 -14.93 -1.76
CA SER A 44 5.04 -15.58 -0.85
C SER A 44 3.62 -15.24 -1.27
N LYS A 45 2.83 -16.24 -1.60
CA LYS A 45 1.51 -16.05 -2.25
C LYS A 45 0.44 -15.49 -1.33
N ASP A 46 0.73 -15.37 -0.04
CA ASP A 46 -0.18 -14.84 0.96
C ASP A 46 0.17 -13.43 1.41
N GLU A 47 0.97 -12.71 0.62
CA GLU A 47 1.38 -11.36 0.97
C GLU A 47 1.39 -10.42 -0.24
N VAL A 48 1.04 -9.16 0.02
CA VAL A 48 1.34 -8.05 -0.89
C VAL A 48 2.15 -7.01 -0.13
N GLU A 49 2.96 -6.27 -0.87
CA GLU A 49 3.79 -5.20 -0.32
C GLU A 49 3.44 -3.90 -1.00
N ALA A 50 3.24 -2.85 -0.21
CA ALA A 50 3.01 -1.52 -0.75
C ALA A 50 4.03 -0.54 -0.16
N ILE A 51 4.53 0.35 -1.01
CA ILE A 51 5.25 1.55 -0.57
C ILE A 51 4.29 2.71 -0.79
N ILE A 52 4.01 3.46 0.26
CA ILE A 52 3.10 4.61 0.22
C ILE A 52 3.81 5.84 0.75
N GLN A 53 3.64 6.95 0.05
CA GLN A 53 4.28 8.21 0.39
C GLN A 53 3.25 9.33 0.31
N GLY A 54 3.16 10.12 1.37
CA GLY A 54 2.22 11.21 1.43
C GLY A 54 2.07 11.75 2.84
N ASN A 55 0.95 12.41 3.12
CA ASN A 55 0.71 12.91 4.46
C ASN A 55 0.26 11.78 5.38
N MET A 56 0.49 11.98 6.67
CA MET A 56 0.24 10.94 7.67
C MET A 56 -1.24 10.55 7.75
N GLN A 57 -2.13 11.50 7.56
CA GLN A 57 -3.56 11.23 7.63
C GLN A 57 -4.00 10.24 6.55
N SER A 58 -3.51 10.42 5.32
CA SER A 58 -3.79 9.50 4.21
C SER A 58 -3.17 8.13 4.45
N ILE A 59 -1.95 8.10 5.00
CA ILE A 59 -1.26 6.85 5.35
C ILE A 59 -2.06 6.07 6.40
N LEU A 60 -2.53 6.74 7.44
CA LEU A 60 -3.36 6.11 8.46
C LEU A 60 -4.67 5.58 7.88
N SER A 61 -5.28 6.35 7.00
CA SER A 61 -6.54 5.96 6.37
C SER A 61 -6.40 4.67 5.56
N ILE A 62 -5.40 4.61 4.66
CA ILE A 62 -5.22 3.43 3.82
C ILE A 62 -4.78 2.21 4.63
N THR A 63 -3.97 2.44 5.66
CA THR A 63 -3.54 1.35 6.56
C THR A 63 -4.76 0.73 7.24
N GLU A 64 -5.65 1.55 7.77
CA GLU A 64 -6.84 1.09 8.46
C GLU A 64 -7.79 0.36 7.51
N LYS A 65 -8.04 0.92 6.32
CA LYS A 65 -8.93 0.31 5.35
C LYS A 65 -8.37 -1.00 4.79
N SER A 66 -7.05 -1.13 4.72
CA SER A 66 -6.41 -2.36 4.25
C SER A 66 -6.64 -3.54 5.19
N LYS A 67 -6.98 -3.29 6.45
CA LYS A 67 -7.30 -4.38 7.39
C LYS A 67 -8.58 -5.13 6.99
N THR A 68 -9.46 -4.49 6.25
CA THR A 68 -10.65 -5.14 5.69
C THR A 68 -10.40 -5.59 4.25
N GLY A 69 -9.84 -4.71 3.42
CA GLY A 69 -9.57 -4.96 2.02
C GLY A 69 -10.84 -5.08 1.18
N PRO A 70 -10.69 -5.48 -0.09
CA PRO A 70 -11.84 -5.69 -0.98
C PRO A 70 -12.62 -6.93 -0.60
N GLU A 71 -13.81 -7.06 -1.17
CA GLU A 71 -14.81 -8.05 -0.77
C GLU A 71 -14.28 -9.49 -0.77
N LEU A 72 -13.48 -9.86 -1.76
CA LEU A 72 -13.02 -11.24 -1.91
C LEU A 72 -11.76 -11.54 -1.10
N SER A 73 -11.18 -10.52 -0.45
CA SER A 73 -9.96 -10.72 0.33
C SER A 73 -10.28 -11.17 1.76
N LEU A 74 -9.30 -11.82 2.37
CA LEU A 74 -9.33 -12.15 3.80
C LEU A 74 -8.00 -11.69 4.38
N VAL A 75 -7.99 -10.52 4.99
CA VAL A 75 -6.77 -9.92 5.54
C VAL A 75 -6.55 -10.43 6.95
N GLU A 76 -5.37 -11.03 7.17
CA GLU A 76 -4.98 -11.53 8.49
C GLU A 76 -4.17 -10.50 9.27
N GLY A 77 -3.46 -9.63 8.58
CA GLY A 77 -2.68 -8.61 9.24
C GLY A 77 -2.13 -7.58 8.27
N VAL A 78 -1.91 -6.38 8.79
CA VAL A 78 -1.26 -5.28 8.08
C VAL A 78 -0.12 -4.79 8.96
N ILE A 79 1.09 -4.83 8.44
CA ILE A 79 2.30 -4.47 9.18
C ILE A 79 2.88 -3.20 8.57
N PRO A 80 2.69 -2.04 9.21
CA PRO A 80 3.28 -0.80 8.71
C PRO A 80 4.68 -0.58 9.28
N ASN A 81 5.58 -0.10 8.41
CA ASN A 81 6.93 0.30 8.82
C ASN A 81 7.22 1.67 8.24
N ASN A 82 7.57 2.62 9.11
CA ASN A 82 8.06 3.90 8.65
C ASN A 82 9.46 3.70 8.07
N ILE A 83 9.68 4.17 6.85
CA ILE A 83 10.99 4.07 6.23
C ILE A 83 11.51 5.45 5.89
N ILE A 84 12.83 5.61 6.03
CA ILE A 84 13.51 6.81 5.59
C ILE A 84 13.81 6.62 4.11
N SER A 85 13.30 7.53 3.27
CA SER A 85 13.45 7.41 1.84
C SER A 85 14.03 8.69 1.25
N ASN A 86 15.02 8.52 0.36
CA ASN A 86 15.54 9.61 -0.47
C ASN A 86 14.79 9.70 -1.80
N VAL A 87 13.87 8.79 -2.03
CA VAL A 87 13.08 8.73 -3.27
C VAL A 87 11.79 9.49 -3.08
N THR A 88 11.47 10.35 -4.03
CA THR A 88 10.15 11.00 -4.12
C THR A 88 9.40 10.31 -5.23
N TYR A 89 8.30 9.65 -4.89
CA TYR A 89 7.47 8.94 -5.87
C TYR A 89 6.51 9.90 -6.54
N SER A 90 6.20 9.64 -7.81
CA SER A 90 5.23 10.41 -8.57
C SER A 90 4.16 9.45 -9.09
N GLY A 91 2.93 9.64 -8.60
CA GLY A 91 1.81 8.77 -8.90
C GLY A 91 1.86 7.45 -8.14
N PHE A 92 0.83 6.64 -8.32
CA PHE A 92 0.75 5.33 -7.70
C PHE A 92 0.57 4.27 -8.79
N ILE A 93 1.41 3.24 -8.75
CA ILE A 93 1.40 2.19 -9.77
C ILE A 93 1.21 0.81 -9.15
N VAL A 94 0.58 -0.06 -9.93
CA VAL A 94 0.48 -1.49 -9.62
C VAL A 94 1.57 -2.21 -10.37
N LYS A 95 2.40 -2.96 -9.64
CA LYS A 95 3.43 -3.81 -10.26
C LYS A 95 2.86 -5.21 -10.40
N TYR A 96 2.97 -5.77 -11.59
CA TYR A 96 2.40 -7.08 -11.89
C TYR A 96 3.38 -8.22 -11.80
N GLU A 97 4.67 -7.92 -11.69
CA GLU A 97 5.69 -8.93 -11.51
C GLU A 97 5.80 -9.31 -10.04
N ASN A 98 6.14 -10.57 -9.79
CA ASN A 98 6.35 -11.05 -8.44
C ASN A 98 7.82 -10.94 -8.07
N TYR A 99 8.08 -10.40 -6.90
CA TYR A 99 9.44 -10.21 -6.42
C TYR A 99 9.62 -10.85 -5.04
#